data_2770834626b5cb0b48e9cbfa7b857d9b
#
_entry.id   2770834626b5cb0b48e9cbfa7b857d9b
#
_cell.length_a   1.000
_cell.length_b   1.000
_cell.length_c   1.000
_cell.angle_alpha   90.00
_cell.angle_beta   90.00
_cell.angle_gamma   90.00
#
_symmetry.space_group_name_H-M   'P 1'
#
loop_
_entity.id
_entity.type
_entity.pdbx_description
1 polymer ?
#
loop_
_entity_poly.entity_id
_entity_poly.type
_entity_poly.pdbx_seq_one_letter_code
_entity_poly.pdbx_strand_id
1 'polypeptide(L)'
;MVEMAIVLPFFMLILLGIIEFGRAMMVSQLITTAARDGCRLAILGGSSNAEVEQTVKHFLKETLGVDSQDVTISVSATGDEAGSEVADAQKGDLCTVHVEVPYDKVGWIQGSYLAGKELKGVCIMRHL
;
A
#
# COMPACT_ATOMS: atom_id res chain seq x y z
N MET A 1 5.69 -45.24 -7.35
CA MET A 1 5.33 -44.91 -5.93
C MET A 1 6.34 -43.96 -5.30
N VAL A 2 7.63 -44.35 -5.29
CA VAL A 2 8.69 -43.50 -4.72
C VAL A 2 8.87 -42.16 -5.49
N GLU A 3 8.70 -42.18 -6.79
CA GLU A 3 8.79 -40.97 -7.66
C GLU A 3 7.75 -39.91 -7.29
N MET A 4 6.52 -40.34 -7.01
CA MET A 4 5.44 -39.43 -6.57
C MET A 4 5.74 -38.82 -5.21
N ALA A 5 6.37 -39.58 -4.30
CA ALA A 5 6.71 -39.10 -2.97
C ALA A 5 7.77 -37.99 -3.01
N ILE A 6 8.62 -37.97 -4.03
CA ILE A 6 9.62 -36.92 -4.21
C ILE A 6 9.03 -35.70 -4.94
N VAL A 7 8.16 -35.91 -5.93
CA VAL A 7 7.56 -34.83 -6.74
C VAL A 7 6.53 -34.03 -5.95
N LEU A 8 5.77 -34.70 -5.07
CA LEU A 8 4.67 -34.07 -4.33
C LEU A 8 5.12 -32.89 -3.46
N PRO A 9 6.19 -33.00 -2.63
CA PRO A 9 6.65 -31.84 -1.86
C PRO A 9 7.12 -30.68 -2.72
N PHE A 10 7.79 -30.93 -3.84
CA PHE A 10 8.18 -29.88 -4.78
C PHE A 10 6.97 -29.17 -5.39
N PHE A 11 5.98 -29.93 -5.78
CA PHE A 11 4.74 -29.39 -6.33
C PHE A 11 4.00 -28.53 -5.30
N MET A 12 3.91 -28.99 -4.04
CA MET A 12 3.32 -28.22 -2.95
C MET A 12 4.05 -26.91 -2.69
N LEU A 13 5.39 -26.94 -2.74
CA LEU A 13 6.19 -25.74 -2.55
C LEU A 13 5.94 -24.69 -3.65
N ILE A 14 5.83 -25.13 -4.90
CA ILE A 14 5.48 -24.27 -6.02
C ILE A 14 4.08 -23.67 -5.85
N LEU A 15 3.09 -24.47 -5.45
CA LEU A 15 1.72 -23.99 -5.20
C LEU A 15 1.68 -22.92 -4.11
N LEU A 16 2.39 -23.15 -3.00
CA LEU A 16 2.48 -22.17 -1.92
C LEU A 16 3.12 -20.87 -2.39
N GLY A 17 4.17 -20.95 -3.20
CA GLY A 17 4.82 -19.79 -3.80
C GLY A 17 3.88 -18.99 -4.71
N ILE A 18 3.08 -19.67 -5.52
CA ILE A 18 2.10 -19.02 -6.41
C ILE A 18 1.01 -18.31 -5.60
N ILE A 19 0.49 -18.95 -4.58
CA ILE A 19 -0.55 -18.37 -3.71
C ILE A 19 -0.01 -17.13 -3.01
N GLU A 20 1.19 -17.20 -2.48
CA GLU A 20 1.82 -16.08 -1.78
C GLU A 20 2.11 -14.91 -2.71
N PHE A 21 2.67 -15.19 -3.88
CA PHE A 21 2.93 -14.17 -4.90
C PHE A 21 1.62 -13.50 -5.37
N GLY A 22 0.58 -14.29 -5.60
CA GLY A 22 -0.74 -13.78 -5.95
C GLY A 22 -1.31 -12.85 -4.87
N ARG A 23 -1.12 -13.22 -3.59
CA ARG A 23 -1.53 -12.36 -2.47
C ARG A 23 -0.74 -11.05 -2.45
N ALA A 24 0.57 -11.11 -2.64
CA ALA A 24 1.41 -9.92 -2.69
C ALA A 24 0.99 -8.96 -3.83
N MET A 25 0.71 -9.50 -5.00
CA MET A 25 0.23 -8.71 -6.14
C MET A 25 -1.11 -8.05 -5.86
N MET A 26 -2.05 -8.78 -5.29
CA MET A 26 -3.37 -8.26 -4.92
C MET A 26 -3.24 -7.13 -3.91
N VAL A 27 -2.47 -7.31 -2.86
CA VAL A 27 -2.24 -6.29 -1.83
C VAL A 27 -1.55 -5.06 -2.43
N SER A 28 -0.56 -5.25 -3.29
CA SER A 28 0.12 -4.15 -3.98
C SER A 28 -0.85 -3.30 -4.82
N GLN A 29 -1.77 -3.93 -5.53
CA GLN A 29 -2.81 -3.23 -6.29
C GLN A 29 -3.78 -2.46 -5.39
N LEU A 30 -4.17 -3.05 -4.26
CA LEU A 30 -5.04 -2.38 -3.29
C LEU A 30 -4.37 -1.17 -2.66
N ILE A 31 -3.08 -1.28 -2.33
CA ILE A 31 -2.29 -0.16 -1.81
C ILE A 31 -2.17 0.96 -2.86
N THR A 32 -1.94 0.62 -4.12
CA THR A 32 -1.90 1.59 -5.21
C THR A 32 -3.25 2.29 -5.38
N THR A 33 -4.35 1.56 -5.30
CA THR A 33 -5.70 2.13 -5.34
C THR A 33 -5.95 3.07 -4.17
N ALA A 34 -5.55 2.68 -2.97
CA ALA A 34 -5.64 3.51 -1.77
C ALA A 34 -4.84 4.81 -1.92
N ALA A 35 -3.63 4.73 -2.47
CA ALA A 35 -2.80 5.91 -2.74
C ALA A 35 -3.46 6.85 -3.77
N ARG A 36 -4.09 6.31 -4.80
CA ARG A 36 -4.83 7.10 -5.79
C ARG A 36 -6.04 7.81 -5.19
N ASP A 37 -6.79 7.12 -4.35
CA ASP A 37 -7.94 7.71 -3.65
C ASP A 37 -7.49 8.81 -2.69
N GLY A 38 -6.38 8.59 -1.99
CA GLY A 38 -5.75 9.62 -1.16
C GLY A 38 -5.31 10.84 -1.97
N CYS A 39 -4.67 10.65 -3.11
CA CYS A 39 -4.31 11.73 -4.02
C CYS A 39 -5.52 12.51 -4.51
N ARG A 40 -6.56 11.80 -4.91
CA ARG A 40 -7.80 12.42 -5.36
C ARG A 40 -8.41 13.33 -4.29
N LEU A 41 -8.42 12.85 -3.05
CA LEU A 41 -8.91 13.67 -1.93
C LEU A 41 -8.00 14.87 -1.70
N ALA A 42 -6.69 14.68 -1.80
CA ALA A 42 -5.71 15.75 -1.60
C ALA A 42 -5.84 16.89 -2.62
N ILE A 43 -6.17 16.58 -3.87
CA ILE A 43 -6.29 17.59 -4.94
C ILE A 43 -7.63 18.36 -4.94
N LEU A 44 -8.63 17.87 -4.21
CA LEU A 44 -9.96 18.53 -4.17
C LEU A 44 -9.97 19.84 -3.37
N GLY A 45 -8.91 20.14 -2.67
CA GLY A 45 -8.79 21.37 -1.89
C GLY A 45 -9.55 21.32 -0.55
N GLY A 46 -8.96 21.92 0.47
CA GLY A 46 -9.57 22.00 1.80
C GLY A 46 -9.37 20.77 2.68
N SER A 47 -8.79 19.70 2.15
CA SER A 47 -8.46 18.51 2.95
C SER A 47 -7.09 18.66 3.59
N SER A 48 -6.98 18.34 4.88
CA SER A 48 -5.68 18.32 5.57
C SER A 48 -4.96 17.00 5.34
N ASN A 49 -3.66 16.98 5.59
CA ASN A 49 -2.87 15.74 5.53
C ASN A 49 -3.45 14.65 6.44
N ALA A 50 -3.92 15.03 7.63
CA ALA A 50 -4.53 14.12 8.58
C ALA A 50 -5.80 13.45 8.03
N GLU A 51 -6.65 14.20 7.33
CA GLU A 51 -7.88 13.66 6.71
C GLU A 51 -7.56 12.67 5.60
N VAL A 52 -6.57 12.98 4.75
CA VAL A 52 -6.11 12.09 3.69
C VAL A 52 -5.55 10.79 4.29
N GLU A 53 -4.72 10.90 5.31
CA GLU A 53 -4.16 9.73 6.01
C GLU A 53 -5.25 8.86 6.64
N GLN A 54 -6.22 9.46 7.31
CA GLN A 54 -7.32 8.73 7.94
C GLN A 54 -8.17 7.99 6.91
N THR A 55 -8.46 8.63 5.78
CA THR A 55 -9.25 8.02 4.70
C THR A 55 -8.51 6.80 4.12
N VAL A 56 -7.22 6.93 3.85
CA VAL A 56 -6.40 5.83 3.32
C VAL A 56 -6.27 4.71 4.35
N LYS A 57 -6.03 5.03 5.60
CA LYS A 57 -5.96 4.04 6.70
C LYS A 57 -7.27 3.29 6.88
N HIS A 58 -8.39 3.99 6.82
CA HIS A 58 -9.72 3.38 6.92
C HIS A 58 -9.98 2.42 5.78
N PHE A 59 -9.67 2.82 4.55
CA PHE A 59 -9.80 1.98 3.37
C PHE A 59 -8.96 0.70 3.49
N LEU A 60 -7.70 0.82 3.91
CA LEU A 60 -6.81 -0.33 4.08
C LEU A 60 -7.26 -1.24 5.21
N LYS A 61 -7.77 -0.67 6.30
CA LYS A 61 -8.31 -1.45 7.42
C LYS A 61 -9.53 -2.27 6.99
N GLU A 62 -10.46 -1.69 6.28
CA GLU A 62 -11.65 -2.39 5.79
C GLU A 62 -11.32 -3.44 4.73
N THR A 63 -10.38 -3.15 3.86
CA THR A 63 -10.07 -4.02 2.71
C THR A 63 -9.08 -5.12 3.07
N LEU A 64 -8.05 -4.81 3.85
CA LEU A 64 -6.96 -5.73 4.18
C LEU A 64 -6.96 -6.20 5.63
N GLY A 65 -7.72 -5.55 6.50
CA GLY A 65 -7.73 -5.84 7.94
C GLY A 65 -6.46 -5.43 8.66
N VAL A 66 -5.68 -4.52 8.10
CA VAL A 66 -4.42 -4.03 8.67
C VAL A 66 -4.71 -2.92 9.66
N ASP A 67 -4.06 -2.95 10.82
CA ASP A 67 -4.18 -1.89 11.81
C ASP A 67 -3.58 -0.58 11.31
N SER A 68 -4.18 0.53 11.70
CA SER A 68 -3.73 1.87 11.30
C SER A 68 -2.28 2.16 11.72
N GLN A 69 -1.79 1.49 12.77
CA GLN A 69 -0.44 1.66 13.29
C GLN A 69 0.62 1.00 12.40
N ASP A 70 0.23 -0.03 11.66
CA ASP A 70 1.14 -0.78 10.78
C ASP A 70 1.29 -0.15 9.40
N VAL A 71 0.47 0.85 9.08
CA VAL A 71 0.48 1.54 7.80
C VAL A 71 1.22 2.86 7.93
N THR A 72 2.25 3.06 7.12
CA THR A 72 2.96 4.34 7.02
C THR A 72 2.46 5.09 5.80
N ILE A 73 1.96 6.29 6.02
CA ILE A 73 1.45 7.15 4.96
C ILE A 73 2.17 8.49 5.02
N SER A 74 2.72 8.91 3.90
CA SER A 74 3.35 10.21 3.73
C SER A 74 2.58 11.00 2.68
N VAL A 75 2.10 12.17 3.04
CA VAL A 75 1.42 13.09 2.14
C VAL A 75 2.24 14.36 2.05
N SER A 76 2.56 14.79 0.84
CA SER A 76 3.34 16.00 0.61
C SER A 76 2.85 16.75 -0.62
N ALA A 77 3.04 18.05 -0.61
CA ALA A 77 2.80 18.91 -1.77
C ALA A 77 4.13 19.51 -2.25
N THR A 78 4.31 19.59 -3.57
CA THR A 78 5.50 20.17 -4.19
C THR A 78 5.29 21.69 -4.34
N GLY A 79 6.24 22.46 -3.90
CA GLY A 79 6.19 23.93 -3.96
C GLY A 79 6.72 24.58 -2.69
N ASP A 80 6.59 23.90 -1.58
CA ASP A 80 7.21 24.24 -0.30
C ASP A 80 8.08 23.10 0.20
N GLU A 81 8.83 23.36 1.25
CA GLU A 81 9.74 22.39 1.85
C GLU A 81 9.02 21.07 2.21
N ALA A 82 9.76 19.98 2.19
CA ALA A 82 9.27 18.65 2.52
C ALA A 82 8.46 18.65 3.82
N GLY A 83 7.17 18.38 3.72
CA GLY A 83 6.27 18.37 4.88
C GLY A 83 5.16 19.41 4.87
N SER A 84 5.04 20.21 3.78
CA SER A 84 3.93 21.15 3.67
C SER A 84 2.57 20.44 3.61
N GLU A 85 1.58 21.04 4.25
CA GLU A 85 0.23 20.50 4.21
C GLU A 85 -0.41 20.63 2.83
N VAL A 86 -1.14 19.60 2.42
CA VAL A 86 -1.87 19.59 1.15
C VAL A 86 -2.96 20.66 1.12
N ALA A 87 -3.49 21.03 2.29
CA ALA A 87 -4.48 22.11 2.41
C ALA A 87 -3.96 23.45 1.90
N ASP A 88 -2.64 23.69 2.02
CA ASP A 88 -1.99 24.92 1.58
C ASP A 88 -1.48 24.83 0.14
N ALA A 89 -1.67 23.71 -0.55
CA ALA A 89 -1.23 23.52 -1.92
C ALA A 89 -1.94 24.46 -2.88
N GLN A 90 -1.17 25.08 -3.75
CA GLN A 90 -1.68 25.97 -4.79
C GLN A 90 -2.03 25.20 -6.06
N LYS A 91 -2.83 25.82 -6.90
CA LYS A 91 -3.19 25.25 -8.20
C LYS A 91 -1.93 24.96 -9.03
N GLY A 92 -1.80 23.73 -9.47
CA GLY A 92 -0.65 23.27 -10.26
C GLY A 92 0.44 22.57 -9.44
N ASP A 93 0.39 22.63 -8.11
CA ASP A 93 1.32 21.90 -7.26
C ASP A 93 1.07 20.39 -7.36
N LEU A 94 2.14 19.60 -7.24
CA LEU A 94 2.05 18.15 -7.26
C LEU A 94 1.80 17.63 -5.85
N CYS A 95 0.69 16.93 -5.66
CA CYS A 95 0.39 16.23 -4.42
C CYS A 95 0.86 14.79 -4.54
N THR A 96 1.70 14.36 -3.62
CA THR A 96 2.24 13.00 -3.57
C THR A 96 1.71 12.29 -2.34
N VAL A 97 1.12 11.12 -2.54
CA VAL A 97 0.70 10.22 -1.46
C VAL A 97 1.51 8.94 -1.58
N HIS A 98 2.26 8.63 -0.55
CA HIS A 98 3.10 7.44 -0.44
C HIS A 98 2.58 6.55 0.67
N VAL A 99 2.25 5.30 0.35
CA VAL A 99 1.69 4.32 1.29
C VAL A 99 2.63 3.13 1.39
N GLU A 100 3.00 2.77 2.60
CA GLU A 100 3.84 1.59 2.87
C GLU A 100 3.12 0.68 3.87
N VAL A 101 3.07 -0.61 3.55
CA VAL A 101 2.49 -1.64 4.43
C VAL A 101 3.48 -2.80 4.53
N PRO A 102 3.87 -3.24 5.76
CA PRO A 102 4.69 -4.42 5.92
C PRO A 102 3.96 -5.67 5.43
N TYR A 103 4.64 -6.49 4.63
CA TYR A 103 4.06 -7.73 4.10
C TYR A 103 3.69 -8.72 5.21
N ASP A 104 4.42 -8.73 6.31
CA ASP A 104 4.16 -9.59 7.45
C ASP A 104 2.75 -9.44 8.04
N LYS A 105 2.14 -8.27 7.86
CA LYS A 105 0.79 -7.96 8.36
C LYS A 105 -0.33 -8.36 7.40
N VAL A 106 -0.02 -8.56 6.13
CA VAL A 106 -1.01 -8.84 5.08
C VAL A 106 -0.84 -10.21 4.42
N GLY A 107 0.28 -10.87 4.65
CA GLY A 107 0.54 -12.21 4.12
C GLY A 107 -0.29 -13.27 4.84
N TRP A 108 -0.71 -14.31 4.10
CA TRP A 108 -1.42 -15.45 4.68
C TRP A 108 -0.48 -16.47 5.32
N ILE A 109 0.77 -16.51 4.88
CA ILE A 109 1.78 -17.48 5.33
C ILE A 109 2.84 -16.73 6.13
N GLN A 110 2.94 -17.02 7.42
CA GLN A 110 3.97 -16.46 8.28
C GLN A 110 5.32 -17.12 8.00
N GLY A 111 6.38 -16.31 8.01
CA GLY A 111 7.73 -16.80 7.78
C GLY A 111 8.07 -17.12 6.32
N SER A 112 7.34 -16.52 5.40
CA SER A 112 7.49 -16.74 3.97
C SER A 112 8.68 -15.98 3.36
N TYR A 113 8.91 -16.20 2.06
CA TYR A 113 9.99 -15.55 1.29
C TYR A 113 9.91 -14.02 1.26
N LEU A 114 8.70 -13.45 1.45
CA LEU A 114 8.45 -12.03 1.42
C LEU A 114 8.43 -11.39 2.82
N ALA A 115 8.70 -12.18 3.87
CA ALA A 115 8.80 -11.68 5.24
C ALA A 115 9.86 -10.58 5.36
N GLY A 116 9.54 -9.50 6.06
CA GLY A 116 10.42 -8.35 6.22
C GLY A 116 10.43 -7.38 5.04
N LYS A 117 9.69 -7.66 3.97
CA LYS A 117 9.51 -6.72 2.85
C LYS A 117 8.30 -5.83 3.06
N GLU A 118 8.40 -4.60 2.59
CA GLU A 118 7.30 -3.65 2.61
C GLU A 118 6.70 -3.51 1.21
N LEU A 119 5.38 -3.48 1.15
CA LEU A 119 4.66 -3.16 -0.07
C LEU A 119 4.38 -1.66 -0.13
N LYS A 120 4.70 -1.04 -1.23
CA LYS A 120 4.63 0.40 -1.42
C LYS A 120 3.66 0.76 -2.55
N GLY A 121 2.91 1.81 -2.34
CA GLY A 121 2.11 2.43 -3.37
C GLY A 121 2.33 3.95 -3.36
N VAL A 122 2.56 4.52 -4.52
CA VAL A 122 2.77 5.95 -4.68
C VAL A 122 1.84 6.48 -5.75
N CYS A 123 1.19 7.59 -5.46
CA CYS A 123 0.42 8.34 -6.43
C CYS A 123 0.84 9.80 -6.41
N ILE A 124 1.00 10.38 -7.59
CA ILE A 124 1.32 11.79 -7.76
C ILE A 124 0.26 12.39 -8.66
N MET A 125 -0.44 13.40 -8.18
CA MET A 125 -1.45 14.14 -8.94
C MET A 125 -1.22 15.64 -8.81
N ARG A 126 -1.60 16.36 -9.84
CA ARG A 126 -1.52 17.82 -9.84
C ARG A 126 -2.75 18.41 -9.17
N HIS A 127 -2.55 19.35 -8.27
CA HIS A 127 -3.64 20.07 -7.60
C HIS A 127 -4.47 20.87 -8.61
N LEU A 128 -5.76 20.75 -8.50
CA LEU A 128 -6.70 21.45 -9.38
C LEU A 128 -6.90 22.92 -8.99
#